data_81a62583e5aa921b29cc4b2fbcd77381
#
_entry.id   81a62583e5aa921b29cc4b2fbcd77381
#
_cell.length_a   1.000
_cell.length_b   1.000
_cell.length_c   1.000
_cell.angle_alpha   90.00
_cell.angle_beta   90.00
_cell.angle_gamma   90.00
#
_symmetry.space_group_name_H-M   'P 1'
#
loop_
_entity.id
_entity.type
_entity.pdbx_description
1 polymer ?
#
loop_
_entity_poly.entity_id
_entity_poly.type
_entity_poly.pdbx_seq_one_letter_code
_entity_poly.pdbx_strand_id
1 'polypeptide(L)'
;MALALCAAAFVGCKEEAPYVCEGAGGEIYVKFGGTGTTTTRLLVTTDGYIGETYAVSVTYDMYTNADEWQIVPDYSECYDPDYKWIESWPSEGNYDGRFKLNFQANSKQGDTRFAKVNVVSHGQIIQTIEVEQEKAPITQFYIQPFLQVQNFTASGVYEEGDSAGKTVVKTIPLDSNVAWSARVDDDANGDPVDWIKVSGVTKAKFDISVEPNTTGEERQGTITVYQNTNGNNNIVVSVRQAA
;
A
#
# COMPACT_ATOMS: atom_id res chain seq x y z
N MET A 1 -1.38 -57.75 22.26
CA MET A 1 -0.15 -57.81 21.45
C MET A 1 0.15 -56.56 20.66
N ALA A 2 -0.62 -55.49 20.77
CA ALA A 2 -0.43 -54.24 20.02
C ALA A 2 0.52 -53.24 20.72
N LEU A 3 0.81 -53.42 22.03
CA LEU A 3 1.67 -52.45 22.79
C LEU A 3 3.17 -52.56 22.51
N ALA A 4 3.66 -53.69 21.97
CA ALA A 4 5.08 -53.90 21.75
C ALA A 4 5.61 -53.23 20.44
N LEU A 5 4.74 -52.96 19.48
CA LEU A 5 5.17 -52.31 18.20
C LEU A 5 5.29 -50.79 18.31
N CYS A 6 4.52 -50.16 19.22
CA CYS A 6 4.59 -48.72 19.42
C CYS A 6 5.91 -48.26 20.09
N ALA A 7 6.51 -49.09 20.93
CA ALA A 7 7.75 -48.73 21.64
C ALA A 7 8.99 -48.60 20.71
N ALA A 8 8.98 -49.24 19.54
CA ALA A 8 10.08 -49.17 18.59
C ALA A 8 9.99 -47.91 17.64
N ALA A 9 8.81 -47.29 17.55
CA ALA A 9 8.61 -46.10 16.73
C ALA A 9 9.04 -44.78 17.43
N PHE A 10 9.34 -44.86 18.75
CA PHE A 10 9.72 -43.68 19.55
C PHE A 10 11.20 -43.27 19.41
N VAL A 11 12.02 -44.07 18.73
CA VAL A 11 13.44 -43.78 18.50
C VAL A 11 13.58 -42.80 17.39
N GLY A 12 13.47 -41.49 17.68
CA GLY A 12 13.66 -40.43 16.74
C GLY A 12 12.68 -39.26 16.89
N CYS A 13 11.64 -39.40 17.72
CA CYS A 13 10.78 -38.28 18.03
C CYS A 13 11.43 -37.35 19.05
N LYS A 14 11.47 -36.05 18.77
CA LYS A 14 11.97 -35.07 19.77
C LYS A 14 11.02 -35.01 20.96
N GLU A 15 11.55 -34.95 22.16
CA GLU A 15 10.79 -34.98 23.43
C GLU A 15 9.75 -33.86 23.58
N GLU A 16 9.84 -32.79 22.77
CA GLU A 16 9.00 -31.60 22.92
C GLU A 16 7.75 -31.57 22.01
N ALA A 17 7.56 -32.53 21.11
CA ALA A 17 6.44 -32.54 20.20
C ALA A 17 5.31 -33.46 20.70
N PRO A 18 4.08 -32.98 20.82
CA PRO A 18 2.94 -33.88 20.96
C PRO A 18 2.80 -34.69 19.67
N TYR A 19 2.99 -36.00 19.76
CA TYR A 19 2.89 -36.88 18.60
C TYR A 19 1.97 -38.05 18.87
N VAL A 20 1.41 -38.57 17.81
CA VAL A 20 0.61 -39.77 17.80
C VAL A 20 1.24 -40.74 16.80
N CYS A 21 1.42 -42.00 17.20
CA CYS A 21 2.01 -42.99 16.31
C CYS A 21 1.08 -43.35 15.16
N GLU A 22 1.51 -43.17 13.91
CA GLU A 22 0.75 -43.49 12.70
C GLU A 22 0.22 -44.95 12.69
N GLY A 23 1.00 -45.89 13.15
CA GLY A 23 0.59 -47.29 13.24
C GLY A 23 -0.58 -47.61 14.19
N ALA A 24 -1.08 -46.60 14.93
CA ALA A 24 -2.20 -46.67 15.83
C ALA A 24 -3.44 -45.88 15.32
N GLY A 25 -3.44 -45.39 14.07
CA GLY A 25 -4.50 -44.52 13.56
C GLY A 25 -4.43 -43.10 14.14
N GLY A 26 -3.22 -42.62 14.45
CA GLY A 26 -2.98 -41.35 15.08
C GLY A 26 -3.20 -40.14 14.15
N GLU A 27 -3.53 -39.02 14.76
CA GLU A 27 -3.72 -37.75 14.04
C GLU A 27 -2.38 -37.19 13.57
N ILE A 28 -2.36 -36.60 12.37
CA ILE A 28 -1.25 -35.78 11.89
C ILE A 28 -1.29 -34.47 12.68
N TYR A 29 -0.14 -34.04 13.19
CA TYR A 29 -0.01 -32.79 13.92
C TYR A 29 1.02 -31.86 13.26
N VAL A 30 0.87 -30.55 13.52
CA VAL A 30 1.85 -29.52 13.22
C VAL A 30 2.07 -28.66 14.46
N LYS A 31 3.34 -28.40 14.77
CA LYS A 31 3.76 -27.44 15.78
C LYS A 31 4.84 -26.54 15.22
N PHE A 32 4.65 -25.23 15.35
CA PHE A 32 5.69 -24.25 15.05
C PHE A 32 6.56 -23.99 16.29
N GLY A 33 7.87 -23.84 16.10
CA GLY A 33 8.81 -23.67 17.21
C GLY A 33 10.22 -23.33 16.78
N GLY A 34 11.21 -23.76 17.55
CA GLY A 34 12.63 -23.55 17.24
C GLY A 34 13.04 -22.08 17.23
N THR A 35 13.77 -21.66 16.19
CA THR A 35 14.21 -20.28 15.99
C THR A 35 13.23 -19.48 15.09
N GLY A 36 12.24 -20.14 14.52
CA GLY A 36 11.19 -19.52 13.71
C GLY A 36 10.09 -18.91 14.55
N THR A 37 9.15 -18.23 13.89
CA THR A 37 7.94 -17.73 14.58
C THR A 37 7.00 -18.87 14.94
N THR A 38 6.24 -18.67 16.02
CA THR A 38 5.16 -19.58 16.43
C THR A 38 3.77 -18.99 16.22
N THR A 39 3.69 -17.75 15.75
CA THR A 39 2.39 -17.09 15.52
C THR A 39 1.68 -17.66 14.32
N THR A 40 0.39 -17.88 14.46
CA THR A 40 -0.52 -18.30 13.37
C THR A 40 -1.36 -17.15 12.84
N ARG A 41 -1.10 -15.93 13.30
CA ARG A 41 -1.72 -14.71 12.76
C ARG A 41 -0.63 -13.70 12.42
N LEU A 42 -0.53 -13.34 11.17
CA LEU A 42 0.45 -12.39 10.65
C LEU A 42 -0.24 -11.08 10.27
N LEU A 43 0.34 -9.99 10.77
CA LEU A 43 0.03 -8.64 10.32
C LEU A 43 1.15 -8.18 9.38
N VAL A 44 0.79 -7.86 8.16
CA VAL A 44 1.71 -7.47 7.08
C VAL A 44 1.42 -6.02 6.71
N THR A 45 2.45 -5.21 6.60
CA THR A 45 2.30 -3.82 6.16
C THR A 45 1.91 -3.73 4.68
N THR A 46 1.49 -2.56 4.24
CA THR A 46 1.21 -2.27 2.83
C THR A 46 2.34 -2.70 1.88
N ASP A 47 3.61 -2.46 2.28
CA ASP A 47 4.78 -2.75 1.44
C ASP A 47 5.23 -4.22 1.51
N GLY A 48 4.52 -5.07 2.25
CA GLY A 48 4.83 -6.50 2.38
C GLY A 48 5.78 -6.84 3.53
N TYR A 49 6.07 -5.91 4.43
CA TYR A 49 6.89 -6.17 5.63
C TYR A 49 6.06 -6.74 6.77
N ILE A 50 6.70 -7.46 7.66
CA ILE A 50 6.06 -8.17 8.78
C ILE A 50 6.30 -7.42 10.08
N GLY A 51 5.19 -7.04 10.74
CA GLY A 51 5.19 -6.41 12.06
C GLY A 51 6.01 -5.12 12.11
N GLU A 52 6.31 -4.68 13.32
CA GLU A 52 7.06 -3.44 13.58
C GLU A 52 8.56 -3.52 13.23
N THR A 53 9.07 -4.73 12.99
CA THR A 53 10.49 -4.96 12.67
C THR A 53 10.83 -4.80 11.19
N TYR A 54 9.83 -4.57 10.34
CA TYR A 54 9.98 -4.46 8.88
C TYR A 54 10.75 -5.64 8.26
N ALA A 55 10.53 -6.85 8.78
CA ALA A 55 11.13 -8.04 8.22
C ALA A 55 10.54 -8.35 6.84
N VAL A 56 11.38 -8.59 5.85
CA VAL A 56 10.97 -8.91 4.47
C VAL A 56 10.39 -10.32 4.31
N SER A 57 10.56 -11.16 5.30
CA SER A 57 10.05 -12.54 5.31
C SER A 57 9.85 -13.04 6.73
N VAL A 58 8.94 -13.99 6.89
CA VAL A 58 8.78 -14.76 8.12
C VAL A 58 9.21 -16.20 7.90
N THR A 59 9.90 -16.77 8.89
CA THR A 59 10.38 -18.15 8.86
C THR A 59 9.62 -18.96 9.91
N TYR A 60 9.18 -20.14 9.50
CA TYR A 60 8.59 -21.15 10.38
C TYR A 60 9.49 -22.38 10.47
N ASP A 61 9.88 -22.75 11.66
CA ASP A 61 10.42 -24.07 11.96
C ASP A 61 9.23 -24.96 12.33
N MET A 62 8.98 -25.98 11.55
CA MET A 62 7.82 -26.84 11.67
C MET A 62 8.24 -28.24 12.15
N TYR A 63 7.57 -28.71 13.19
CA TYR A 63 7.68 -30.06 13.72
C TYR A 63 6.39 -30.80 13.41
N THR A 64 6.50 -31.93 12.71
CA THR A 64 5.34 -32.71 12.28
C THR A 64 5.68 -34.19 12.10
N ASN A 65 4.69 -35.07 12.28
CA ASN A 65 4.78 -36.46 11.90
C ASN A 65 4.26 -36.74 10.50
N ALA A 66 3.88 -35.70 9.75
CA ALA A 66 3.45 -35.84 8.36
C ALA A 66 4.64 -36.30 7.48
N ASP A 67 4.45 -37.36 6.71
CA ASP A 67 5.43 -37.90 5.78
C ASP A 67 5.54 -37.05 4.51
N GLU A 68 4.55 -36.21 4.23
CA GLU A 68 4.56 -35.14 3.21
C GLU A 68 3.77 -33.95 3.69
N TRP A 69 4.13 -32.76 3.23
CA TRP A 69 3.37 -31.55 3.44
C TRP A 69 3.57 -30.56 2.31
N GLN A 70 2.56 -29.71 2.12
CA GLN A 70 2.58 -28.59 1.17
C GLN A 70 2.11 -27.31 1.85
N ILE A 71 2.67 -26.18 1.43
CA ILE A 71 2.25 -24.85 1.84
C ILE A 71 1.36 -24.27 0.73
N VAL A 72 0.08 -24.13 1.01
CA VAL A 72 -0.94 -23.76 0.05
C VAL A 72 -1.63 -22.46 0.47
N PRO A 73 -1.29 -21.31 -0.13
CA PRO A 73 -2.01 -20.07 0.10
C PRO A 73 -3.45 -20.15 -0.47
N ASP A 74 -4.41 -19.75 0.36
CA ASP A 74 -5.84 -19.66 0.03
C ASP A 74 -6.24 -18.18 0.04
N TYR A 75 -6.69 -17.69 -1.11
CA TYR A 75 -7.08 -16.29 -1.32
C TYR A 75 -8.59 -16.11 -1.42
N SER A 76 -9.39 -17.10 -1.04
CA SER A 76 -10.87 -17.08 -1.17
C SER A 76 -11.52 -15.90 -0.44
N GLU A 77 -10.90 -15.39 0.62
CA GLU A 77 -11.34 -14.20 1.39
C GLU A 77 -10.72 -12.88 0.90
N CYS A 78 -9.87 -12.92 -0.15
CA CYS A 78 -9.26 -11.74 -0.72
C CYS A 78 -10.22 -11.05 -1.71
N TYR A 79 -10.18 -9.71 -1.79
CA TYR A 79 -10.94 -8.95 -2.81
C TYR A 79 -10.51 -9.28 -4.25
N ASP A 80 -9.31 -9.80 -4.43
CA ASP A 80 -8.78 -10.30 -5.72
C ASP A 80 -8.16 -11.69 -5.51
N PRO A 81 -8.98 -12.75 -5.57
CA PRO A 81 -8.53 -14.12 -5.28
C PRO A 81 -7.59 -14.69 -6.34
N ASP A 82 -7.56 -14.11 -7.54
CA ASP A 82 -6.68 -14.56 -8.62
C ASP A 82 -5.26 -14.01 -8.48
N TYR A 83 -5.08 -12.94 -7.71
CA TYR A 83 -3.78 -12.32 -7.49
C TYR A 83 -2.99 -13.03 -6.40
N LYS A 84 -1.92 -13.72 -6.76
CA LYS A 84 -1.06 -14.52 -5.88
C LYS A 84 0.02 -13.64 -5.27
N TRP A 85 -0.19 -13.15 -4.05
CA TRP A 85 0.68 -12.18 -3.37
C TRP A 85 1.51 -12.75 -2.21
N ILE A 86 1.33 -14.03 -1.89
CA ILE A 86 2.10 -14.78 -0.89
C ILE A 86 2.96 -15.81 -1.60
N GLU A 87 4.25 -15.77 -1.33
CA GLU A 87 5.22 -16.75 -1.81
C GLU A 87 5.72 -17.58 -0.64
N SER A 88 5.81 -18.89 -0.81
CA SER A 88 6.38 -19.82 0.15
C SER A 88 7.60 -20.52 -0.42
N TRP A 89 8.64 -20.70 0.40
CA TRP A 89 9.84 -21.42 -0.01
C TRP A 89 10.50 -22.14 1.18
N PRO A 90 10.74 -23.48 1.09
CA PRO A 90 10.11 -24.37 0.11
C PRO A 90 8.59 -24.40 0.27
N SER A 91 7.88 -24.78 -0.78
CA SER A 91 6.41 -24.92 -0.80
C SER A 91 5.94 -26.33 -0.45
N GLU A 92 6.87 -27.27 -0.31
CA GLU A 92 6.59 -28.66 0.03
C GLU A 92 7.78 -29.29 0.78
N GLY A 93 7.53 -30.36 1.47
CA GLY A 93 8.53 -31.11 2.20
C GLY A 93 7.96 -32.36 2.88
N ASN A 94 8.75 -32.94 3.74
CA ASN A 94 8.38 -34.13 4.51
C ASN A 94 8.96 -34.05 5.92
N TYR A 95 8.23 -34.59 6.89
CA TYR A 95 8.56 -34.56 8.31
C TYR A 95 8.88 -33.14 8.81
N ASP A 96 9.69 -33.03 9.86
CA ASP A 96 10.15 -31.74 10.36
C ASP A 96 10.82 -30.91 9.26
N GLY A 97 10.51 -29.66 9.19
CA GLY A 97 11.02 -28.78 8.14
C GLY A 97 11.02 -27.30 8.49
N ARG A 98 11.47 -26.52 7.53
CA ARG A 98 11.48 -25.05 7.63
C ARG A 98 10.96 -24.48 6.33
N PHE A 99 10.09 -23.45 6.44
CA PHE A 99 9.66 -22.68 5.28
C PHE A 99 9.64 -21.18 5.59
N LYS A 100 9.66 -20.38 4.54
CA LYS A 100 9.55 -18.92 4.60
C LYS A 100 8.32 -18.46 3.84
N LEU A 101 7.72 -17.38 4.33
CA LEU A 101 6.69 -16.64 3.60
C LEU A 101 7.21 -15.24 3.28
N ASN A 102 7.02 -14.83 2.02
CA ASN A 102 7.24 -13.48 1.52
C ASN A 102 5.91 -12.91 1.03
N PHE A 103 5.76 -11.59 1.09
CA PHE A 103 4.52 -10.91 0.74
C PHE A 103 4.80 -9.79 -0.25
N GLN A 104 4.02 -9.76 -1.33
CA GLN A 104 4.06 -8.64 -2.28
C GLN A 104 3.29 -7.45 -1.72
N ALA A 105 3.68 -6.22 -2.10
CA ALA A 105 2.99 -5.00 -1.66
C ALA A 105 1.51 -4.99 -2.05
N ASN A 106 0.66 -4.44 -1.17
CA ASN A 106 -0.74 -4.20 -1.45
C ASN A 106 -0.89 -2.82 -2.10
N SER A 107 -1.07 -2.77 -3.43
CA SER A 107 -1.28 -1.53 -4.18
C SER A 107 -2.71 -1.02 -4.15
N LYS A 108 -3.66 -1.81 -3.63
CA LYS A 108 -5.08 -1.44 -3.58
C LYS A 108 -5.33 -0.40 -2.49
N GLN A 109 -5.72 0.78 -2.90
CA GLN A 109 -6.06 1.86 -1.98
C GLN A 109 -7.37 1.57 -1.24
N GLY A 110 -7.35 1.76 0.05
CA GLY A 110 -8.53 1.66 0.90
C GLY A 110 -8.94 0.24 1.32
N ASP A 111 -8.36 -0.80 0.72
CA ASP A 111 -8.77 -2.18 0.99
C ASP A 111 -7.64 -3.01 1.65
N THR A 112 -7.90 -3.46 2.86
CA THR A 112 -7.13 -4.51 3.53
C THR A 112 -7.37 -5.83 2.82
N ARG A 113 -6.36 -6.67 2.69
CA ARG A 113 -6.52 -7.99 2.11
C ARG A 113 -6.18 -9.09 3.09
N PHE A 114 -6.90 -10.20 2.93
CA PHE A 114 -6.80 -11.36 3.79
C PHE A 114 -6.45 -12.59 2.97
N ALA A 115 -5.73 -13.50 3.59
CA ALA A 115 -5.48 -14.82 3.04
C ALA A 115 -5.24 -15.82 4.18
N LYS A 116 -5.36 -17.09 3.88
CA LYS A 116 -4.94 -18.19 4.73
C LYS A 116 -3.76 -18.91 4.08
N VAL A 117 -2.74 -19.23 4.84
CA VAL A 117 -1.67 -20.11 4.38
C VAL A 117 -1.86 -21.44 5.08
N ASN A 118 -2.28 -22.44 4.32
CA ASN A 118 -2.59 -23.76 4.83
C ASN A 118 -1.37 -24.67 4.70
N VAL A 119 -1.04 -25.38 5.78
CA VAL A 119 -0.17 -26.54 5.74
C VAL A 119 -1.08 -27.75 5.47
N VAL A 120 -0.85 -28.39 4.33
CA VAL A 120 -1.68 -29.48 3.84
C VAL A 120 -0.87 -30.77 3.80
N SER A 121 -1.42 -31.87 4.28
CA SER A 121 -0.86 -33.23 4.16
C SER A 121 -1.93 -34.17 3.68
N HIS A 122 -1.65 -35.01 2.68
CA HIS A 122 -2.61 -35.92 2.04
C HIS A 122 -3.95 -35.28 1.69
N GLY A 123 -3.90 -34.01 1.22
CA GLY A 123 -5.09 -33.26 0.83
C GLY A 123 -5.92 -32.71 2.01
N GLN A 124 -5.46 -32.87 3.25
CA GLN A 124 -6.11 -32.35 4.45
C GLN A 124 -5.35 -31.16 5.01
N ILE A 125 -6.07 -30.12 5.39
CA ILE A 125 -5.49 -28.96 6.09
C ILE A 125 -5.19 -29.39 7.53
N ILE A 126 -3.91 -29.37 7.92
CA ILE A 126 -3.44 -29.75 9.25
C ILE A 126 -3.04 -28.55 10.11
N GLN A 127 -2.78 -27.39 9.48
CA GLN A 127 -2.55 -26.12 10.17
C GLN A 127 -2.88 -24.97 9.24
N THR A 128 -3.33 -23.85 9.81
CA THR A 128 -3.61 -22.61 9.07
C THR A 128 -2.90 -21.43 9.72
N ILE A 129 -2.31 -20.58 8.90
CA ILE A 129 -1.75 -19.28 9.28
C ILE A 129 -2.65 -18.22 8.64
N GLU A 130 -3.27 -17.37 9.46
CA GLU A 130 -4.06 -16.24 8.99
C GLU A 130 -3.14 -15.06 8.64
N VAL A 131 -3.37 -14.44 7.50
CA VAL A 131 -2.59 -13.29 7.04
C VAL A 131 -3.53 -12.14 6.76
N GLU A 132 -3.27 -11.02 7.42
CA GLU A 132 -3.91 -9.73 7.21
C GLU A 132 -2.87 -8.74 6.70
N GLN A 133 -3.07 -8.18 5.52
CA GLN A 133 -2.18 -7.14 5.00
C GLN A 133 -2.91 -5.80 4.90
N GLU A 134 -2.26 -4.77 5.45
CA GLU A 134 -2.76 -3.42 5.45
C GLU A 134 -3.07 -2.91 4.04
N LYS A 135 -4.10 -2.07 3.97
CA LYS A 135 -4.48 -1.34 2.77
C LYS A 135 -3.43 -0.30 2.40
N ALA A 136 -3.24 -0.06 1.10
CA ALA A 136 -2.51 1.10 0.65
C ALA A 136 -3.22 2.39 1.09
N PRO A 137 -2.50 3.43 1.51
CA PRO A 137 -3.10 4.70 1.86
C PRO A 137 -3.86 5.28 0.65
N ILE A 138 -5.06 5.81 0.92
CA ILE A 138 -5.84 6.50 -0.11
C ILE A 138 -5.07 7.75 -0.51
N THR A 139 -4.75 7.88 -1.79
CA THR A 139 -4.13 9.09 -2.31
C THR A 139 -5.10 10.25 -2.20
N GLN A 140 -4.73 11.27 -1.43
CA GLN A 140 -5.38 12.56 -1.39
C GLN A 140 -4.59 13.52 -2.27
N PHE A 141 -5.25 14.09 -3.28
CA PHE A 141 -4.68 15.09 -4.16
C PHE A 141 -5.84 15.91 -4.76
N TYR A 142 -6.19 17.02 -4.09
CA TYR A 142 -7.43 17.72 -4.37
C TYR A 142 -7.33 19.22 -4.12
N ILE A 143 -7.85 20.01 -5.06
CA ILE A 143 -8.12 21.44 -4.90
C ILE A 143 -9.63 21.63 -5.06
N GLN A 144 -10.24 22.39 -4.17
CA GLN A 144 -11.67 22.70 -4.25
C GLN A 144 -12.01 23.30 -5.63
N PRO A 145 -13.09 22.87 -6.32
CA PRO A 145 -13.40 23.30 -7.69
C PRO A 145 -13.48 24.82 -7.86
N PHE A 146 -14.03 25.54 -6.86
CA PHE A 146 -14.12 27.01 -6.93
C PHE A 146 -12.75 27.71 -6.84
N LEU A 147 -11.72 27.02 -6.37
CA LEU A 147 -10.34 27.51 -6.35
C LEU A 147 -9.57 27.18 -7.63
N GLN A 148 -10.18 26.47 -8.57
CA GLN A 148 -9.55 26.14 -9.85
C GLN A 148 -9.73 27.22 -10.93
N VAL A 149 -10.46 28.28 -10.60
CA VAL A 149 -10.56 29.48 -11.43
C VAL A 149 -10.27 30.71 -10.58
N GLN A 150 -9.27 31.48 -10.95
CA GLN A 150 -8.81 32.65 -10.21
C GLN A 150 -8.87 33.89 -11.12
N ASN A 151 -9.54 34.93 -10.63
CA ASN A 151 -9.70 36.18 -11.38
C ASN A 151 -8.93 37.31 -10.70
N PHE A 152 -8.20 38.08 -11.50
CA PHE A 152 -7.42 39.21 -11.08
C PHE A 152 -7.83 40.45 -11.87
N THR A 153 -7.73 41.63 -11.23
CA THR A 153 -7.87 42.91 -11.92
C THR A 153 -6.68 43.18 -12.85
N ALA A 154 -6.78 44.18 -13.72
CA ALA A 154 -5.66 44.65 -14.51
C ALA A 154 -4.42 45.01 -13.65
N SER A 155 -4.63 45.57 -12.48
CA SER A 155 -3.53 45.93 -11.56
C SER A 155 -2.90 44.72 -10.83
N GLY A 156 -3.36 43.50 -11.08
CA GLY A 156 -2.84 42.30 -10.44
C GLY A 156 -3.39 42.05 -9.02
N VAL A 157 -4.52 42.66 -8.68
CA VAL A 157 -5.18 42.46 -7.39
C VAL A 157 -6.23 41.35 -7.53
N TYR A 158 -6.20 40.38 -6.64
CA TYR A 158 -7.26 39.37 -6.51
C TYR A 158 -8.48 39.97 -5.80
N GLU A 159 -9.65 39.82 -6.39
CA GLU A 159 -10.93 40.23 -5.84
C GLU A 159 -11.81 39.04 -5.53
N GLU A 160 -12.05 38.78 -4.24
CA GLU A 160 -12.92 37.71 -3.78
C GLU A 160 -14.26 38.29 -3.32
N GLY A 161 -15.22 38.39 -4.23
CA GLY A 161 -16.57 38.91 -3.91
C GLY A 161 -16.62 40.32 -3.34
N ASP A 162 -17.80 40.85 -3.09
CA ASP A 162 -18.02 42.23 -2.67
C ASP A 162 -17.51 42.59 -1.26
N SER A 163 -17.04 41.59 -0.49
CA SER A 163 -16.71 41.77 0.96
C SER A 163 -15.29 41.39 1.35
N ALA A 164 -14.51 40.85 0.42
CA ALA A 164 -13.16 40.37 0.73
C ALA A 164 -12.08 41.44 0.49
N GLY A 165 -11.06 41.43 1.32
CA GLY A 165 -9.93 42.33 1.19
C GLY A 165 -9.19 42.11 -0.13
N LYS A 166 -8.76 43.23 -0.75
CA LYS A 166 -7.91 43.19 -1.94
C LYS A 166 -6.54 42.61 -1.59
N THR A 167 -6.11 41.57 -2.27
CA THR A 167 -4.80 40.97 -2.07
C THR A 167 -4.05 40.83 -3.40
N VAL A 168 -2.76 41.07 -3.41
CA VAL A 168 -1.89 40.86 -4.57
C VAL A 168 -1.39 39.41 -4.67
N VAL A 169 -1.67 38.61 -3.67
CA VAL A 169 -1.29 37.18 -3.62
C VAL A 169 -2.51 36.37 -3.23
N LYS A 170 -2.90 35.41 -4.07
CA LYS A 170 -3.94 34.43 -3.76
C LYS A 170 -3.30 33.13 -3.32
N THR A 171 -3.61 32.71 -2.11
CA THR A 171 -3.23 31.40 -1.60
C THR A 171 -4.24 30.34 -2.03
N ILE A 172 -3.76 29.25 -2.64
CA ILE A 172 -4.55 28.08 -3.03
C ILE A 172 -4.21 26.93 -2.06
N PRO A 173 -5.11 26.56 -1.16
CA PRO A 173 -4.94 25.37 -0.35
C PRO A 173 -5.11 24.10 -1.21
N LEU A 174 -4.31 23.09 -0.90
CA LEU A 174 -4.33 21.79 -1.55
C LEU A 174 -4.35 20.71 -0.47
N ASP A 175 -5.33 19.82 -0.53
CA ASP A 175 -5.42 18.65 0.33
C ASP A 175 -4.64 17.50 -0.32
N SER A 176 -3.45 17.20 0.22
CA SER A 176 -2.57 16.18 -0.35
C SER A 176 -1.76 15.45 0.71
N ASN A 177 -1.74 14.11 0.59
CA ASN A 177 -0.84 13.23 1.33
C ASN A 177 0.32 12.70 0.46
N VAL A 178 0.46 13.21 -0.77
CA VAL A 178 1.51 12.85 -1.73
C VAL A 178 2.38 14.06 -2.07
N ALA A 179 3.61 13.81 -2.52
CA ALA A 179 4.49 14.86 -3.01
C ALA A 179 3.96 15.40 -4.35
N TRP A 180 3.96 16.72 -4.50
CA TRP A 180 3.43 17.42 -5.66
C TRP A 180 4.26 18.65 -6.01
N SER A 181 4.05 19.17 -7.20
CA SER A 181 4.64 20.40 -7.71
C SER A 181 3.61 21.18 -8.52
N ALA A 182 3.85 22.47 -8.72
CA ALA A 182 3.04 23.31 -9.58
C ALA A 182 3.95 24.05 -10.57
N ARG A 183 3.46 24.24 -11.79
CA ARG A 183 4.12 25.02 -12.82
C ARG A 183 3.10 25.85 -13.58
N VAL A 184 3.54 27.00 -14.06
CA VAL A 184 2.81 27.78 -15.06
C VAL A 184 3.00 27.08 -16.42
N ASP A 185 1.92 26.87 -17.15
CA ASP A 185 1.97 26.27 -18.47
C ASP A 185 2.27 27.34 -19.51
N ASP A 186 2.85 26.93 -20.65
CA ASP A 186 3.00 27.77 -21.81
C ASP A 186 1.62 28.12 -22.39
N ASP A 187 1.53 29.18 -23.19
CA ASP A 187 0.29 29.56 -23.85
C ASP A 187 -0.08 28.59 -24.98
N ALA A 188 -1.19 28.85 -25.69
CA ALA A 188 -1.68 28.02 -26.79
C ALA A 188 -0.70 27.92 -27.97
N ASN A 189 0.26 28.84 -28.08
CA ASN A 189 1.28 28.89 -29.14
C ASN A 189 2.58 28.19 -28.68
N GLY A 190 2.67 27.81 -27.41
CA GLY A 190 3.89 27.27 -26.81
C GLY A 190 4.86 28.34 -26.27
N ASP A 191 4.39 29.57 -26.14
CA ASP A 191 5.19 30.66 -25.60
C ASP A 191 5.07 30.70 -24.04
N PRO A 192 6.16 30.98 -23.31
CA PRO A 192 6.14 31.06 -21.87
C PRO A 192 5.19 32.15 -21.35
N VAL A 193 4.32 31.78 -20.41
CA VAL A 193 3.46 32.71 -19.68
C VAL A 193 4.24 33.26 -18.49
N ASP A 194 4.81 34.44 -18.63
CA ASP A 194 5.73 35.07 -17.65
C ASP A 194 5.03 35.98 -16.63
N TRP A 195 3.80 36.40 -16.91
CA TRP A 195 3.01 37.29 -16.06
C TRP A 195 2.33 36.62 -14.87
N ILE A 196 2.29 35.26 -14.80
CA ILE A 196 1.84 34.47 -13.66
C ILE A 196 3.06 34.01 -12.88
N LYS A 197 3.01 34.16 -11.56
CA LYS A 197 4.06 33.67 -10.65
C LYS A 197 3.46 32.71 -9.65
N VAL A 198 4.09 31.55 -9.52
CA VAL A 198 3.79 30.57 -8.48
C VAL A 198 4.90 30.64 -7.42
N SER A 199 4.52 30.75 -6.16
CA SER A 199 5.43 30.87 -5.02
C SER A 199 4.86 30.19 -3.77
N GLY A 200 5.60 30.21 -2.66
CA GLY A 200 5.12 29.75 -1.37
C GLY A 200 4.68 28.28 -1.35
N VAL A 201 5.23 27.44 -2.25
CA VAL A 201 4.86 26.01 -2.37
C VAL A 201 5.25 25.27 -1.09
N THR A 202 4.26 24.66 -0.46
CA THR A 202 4.41 23.80 0.74
C THR A 202 3.69 22.47 0.51
N LYS A 203 3.59 21.61 1.51
CA LYS A 203 2.79 20.39 1.40
C LYS A 203 1.29 20.64 1.24
N ALA A 204 0.79 21.80 1.71
CA ALA A 204 -0.64 22.05 1.85
C ALA A 204 -1.15 23.24 1.03
N LYS A 205 -0.29 23.97 0.33
CA LYS A 205 -0.68 25.18 -0.40
C LYS A 205 0.39 25.66 -1.37
N PHE A 206 -0.03 26.53 -2.28
CA PHE A 206 0.84 27.41 -3.07
C PHE A 206 0.19 28.78 -3.23
N ASP A 207 0.97 29.77 -3.61
CA ASP A 207 0.56 31.14 -3.76
C ASP A 207 0.64 31.55 -5.24
N ILE A 208 -0.36 32.28 -5.73
CA ILE A 208 -0.44 32.84 -7.08
C ILE A 208 -0.37 34.37 -6.97
N SER A 209 0.48 34.99 -7.76
CA SER A 209 0.46 36.44 -8.03
C SER A 209 0.58 36.67 -9.54
N VAL A 210 0.09 37.82 -10.00
CA VAL A 210 0.17 38.20 -11.40
C VAL A 210 0.77 39.60 -11.56
N GLU A 211 1.50 39.82 -12.64
CA GLU A 211 2.00 41.15 -12.98
C GLU A 211 0.88 42.03 -13.55
N PRO A 212 0.94 43.37 -13.38
CA PRO A 212 -0.07 44.27 -13.96
C PRO A 212 -0.24 44.06 -15.47
N ASN A 213 -1.50 44.02 -15.91
CA ASN A 213 -1.84 43.91 -17.31
C ASN A 213 -1.90 45.32 -17.94
N THR A 214 -0.96 45.62 -18.79
CA THR A 214 -0.89 46.90 -19.51
C THR A 214 -1.27 46.78 -20.99
N THR A 215 -1.75 45.61 -21.42
CA THR A 215 -2.08 45.36 -22.82
C THR A 215 -3.42 45.97 -23.27
N GLY A 216 -4.32 46.25 -22.31
CA GLY A 216 -5.67 46.72 -22.57
C GLY A 216 -6.63 45.61 -23.03
N GLU A 217 -6.19 44.35 -23.01
CA GLU A 217 -7.00 43.18 -23.33
C GLU A 217 -6.97 42.16 -22.18
N GLU A 218 -8.06 41.42 -22.01
CA GLU A 218 -8.10 40.31 -21.06
C GLU A 218 -7.07 39.23 -21.44
N ARG A 219 -6.37 38.69 -20.45
CA ARG A 219 -5.44 37.57 -20.67
C ARG A 219 -5.73 36.39 -19.75
N GLN A 220 -5.43 35.21 -20.22
CA GLN A 220 -5.64 33.96 -19.52
C GLN A 220 -4.38 33.10 -19.60
N GLY A 221 -4.12 32.37 -18.49
CA GLY A 221 -3.09 31.35 -18.42
C GLY A 221 -3.51 30.23 -17.49
N THR A 222 -2.72 29.20 -17.42
CA THR A 222 -2.98 28.02 -16.60
C THR A 222 -1.80 27.64 -15.74
N ILE A 223 -2.11 27.04 -14.59
CA ILE A 223 -1.13 26.42 -13.69
C ILE A 223 -1.49 24.96 -13.58
N THR A 224 -0.59 24.08 -13.98
CA THR A 224 -0.74 22.65 -13.77
C THR A 224 -0.10 22.28 -12.43
N VAL A 225 -0.91 21.72 -11.54
CA VAL A 225 -0.49 21.11 -10.28
C VAL A 225 -0.47 19.60 -10.50
N TYR A 226 0.67 18.95 -10.28
CA TYR A 226 0.86 17.55 -10.62
C TYR A 226 1.52 16.76 -9.49
N GLN A 227 1.13 15.49 -9.38
CA GLN A 227 1.72 14.55 -8.45
C GLN A 227 3.09 14.09 -8.95
N ASN A 228 4.14 14.22 -8.11
CA ASN A 228 5.53 13.94 -8.52
C ASN A 228 5.80 12.47 -8.85
N THR A 229 5.05 11.53 -8.25
CA THR A 229 5.28 10.09 -8.38
C THR A 229 4.43 9.41 -9.44
N ASN A 230 3.37 10.08 -9.92
CA ASN A 230 2.44 9.52 -10.89
C ASN A 230 1.92 10.64 -11.81
N GLY A 231 2.59 10.84 -12.94
CA GLY A 231 2.34 11.93 -13.87
C GLY A 231 0.93 12.02 -14.49
N ASN A 232 0.01 11.13 -14.12
CA ASN A 232 -1.35 11.08 -14.66
C ASN A 232 -2.39 11.83 -13.81
N ASN A 233 -2.04 12.26 -12.58
CA ASN A 233 -2.95 13.04 -11.73
C ASN A 233 -2.54 14.52 -11.77
N ASN A 234 -3.22 15.29 -12.58
CA ASN A 234 -3.01 16.72 -12.71
C ASN A 234 -4.30 17.47 -12.37
N ILE A 235 -4.13 18.61 -11.69
CA ILE A 235 -5.21 19.57 -11.46
C ILE A 235 -4.80 20.87 -12.18
N VAL A 236 -5.70 21.42 -12.98
CA VAL A 236 -5.47 22.67 -13.70
C VAL A 236 -6.16 23.81 -12.96
N VAL A 237 -5.41 24.87 -12.67
CA VAL A 237 -5.93 26.13 -12.14
C VAL A 237 -5.85 27.18 -13.24
N SER A 238 -7.02 27.66 -13.68
CA SER A 238 -7.12 28.73 -14.66
C SER A 238 -6.95 30.09 -13.99
N VAL A 239 -6.13 30.95 -14.54
CA VAL A 239 -5.89 32.33 -14.09
C VAL A 239 -6.35 33.28 -15.17
N ARG A 240 -7.26 34.19 -14.84
CA ARG A 240 -7.76 35.24 -15.72
C ARG A 240 -7.42 36.59 -15.15
N GLN A 241 -7.03 37.50 -16.00
CA GLN A 241 -6.73 38.88 -15.62
C GLN A 241 -7.44 39.85 -16.57
N ALA A 242 -8.17 40.78 -15.96
CA ALA A 242 -8.90 41.83 -16.68
C ALA A 242 -7.95 42.73 -17.54
N ALA A 243 -8.58 43.43 -18.51
CA ALA A 243 -7.95 44.43 -19.35
C ALA A 243 -7.54 45.67 -18.56
#